data_6d5204d6fc095df24b34ded1750331f1
#
_entry.id   6d5204d6fc095df24b34ded1750331f1
#
_cell.length_a   1.000
_cell.length_b   1.000
_cell.length_c   1.000
_cell.angle_alpha   90.00
_cell.angle_beta   90.00
_cell.angle_gamma   90.00
#
_symmetry.space_group_name_H-M   'P 1'
#
loop_
_entity.id
_entity.type
_entity.pdbx_description
1 polymer ?
#
loop_
_entity_poly.entity_id
_entity_poly.type
_entity_poly.pdbx_seq_one_letter_code
_entity_poly.pdbx_strand_id
1 'polypeptide(L)'
;GLPTEFALNQNYPNPFNPSTQIQYALPEEAMVTISIYDLMGRKIRTLVNGVQNAGYRTVMWNATNDMGRLVSAGVYIYSIQAGDFVQNRKMVLMK
;
A
#
# COMPACT_ATOMS: atom_id res chain seq x y z
N GLY A 1 20.36 8.22 5.53
CA GLY A 1 20.88 6.88 5.24
C GLY A 1 19.82 5.93 4.74
N LEU A 2 20.22 4.70 4.48
CA LEU A 2 19.27 3.67 4.06
C LEU A 2 18.53 3.08 5.26
N PRO A 3 17.29 2.57 5.03
CA PRO A 3 16.60 1.82 6.07
C PRO A 3 17.42 0.62 6.54
N THR A 4 17.27 0.27 7.80
CA THR A 4 17.91 -0.91 8.38
C THR A 4 16.95 -2.09 8.46
N GLU A 5 15.64 -1.83 8.30
CA GLU A 5 14.60 -2.85 8.39
C GLU A 5 13.54 -2.61 7.32
N PHE A 6 12.85 -3.69 6.93
CA PHE A 6 11.61 -3.55 6.17
C PHE A 6 10.55 -2.93 7.06
N ALA A 7 9.73 -2.05 6.50
CA ALA A 7 8.62 -1.44 7.21
C ALA A 7 7.49 -1.07 6.26
N LEU A 8 6.27 -1.13 6.77
CA LEU A 8 5.07 -0.61 6.11
C LEU A 8 4.38 0.32 7.09
N ASN A 9 4.34 1.60 6.75
CA ASN A 9 3.77 2.61 7.64
C ASN A 9 2.26 2.72 7.45
N GLN A 10 1.59 3.27 8.46
CA GLN A 10 0.19 3.62 8.35
C GLN A 10 0.04 4.69 7.27
N ASN A 11 -0.95 4.52 6.39
CA ASN A 11 -1.23 5.49 5.34
C ASN A 11 -1.58 6.86 5.95
N TYR A 12 -1.28 7.91 5.22
CA TYR A 12 -1.58 9.28 5.65
C TYR A 12 -2.06 10.10 4.45
N PRO A 13 -3.16 10.84 4.59
CA PRO A 13 -4.07 10.89 5.74
C PRO A 13 -4.87 9.60 5.91
N ASN A 14 -5.35 9.37 7.14
CA ASN A 14 -6.23 8.25 7.46
C ASN A 14 -7.16 8.67 8.61
N PRO A 15 -8.47 8.77 8.43
CA PRO A 15 -9.19 8.51 7.18
C PRO A 15 -8.81 9.45 6.04
N PHE A 16 -9.09 9.03 4.81
CA PHE A 16 -8.69 9.83 3.65
C PHE A 16 -9.85 10.03 2.68
N ASN A 17 -9.73 11.07 1.84
CA ASN A 17 -10.72 11.41 0.81
C ASN A 17 -10.08 12.35 -0.22
N PRO A 18 -9.90 11.94 -1.46
CA PRO A 18 -9.98 10.58 -1.98
C PRO A 18 -8.61 9.91 -2.04
N SER A 19 -7.53 10.59 -1.66
CA SER A 19 -6.17 10.10 -1.85
C SER A 19 -5.45 9.96 -0.53
N THR A 20 -4.55 8.99 -0.48
CA THR A 20 -3.69 8.74 0.66
C THR A 20 -2.30 8.29 0.18
N GLN A 21 -1.30 8.47 1.03
CA GLN A 21 0.06 8.01 0.76
C GLN A 21 0.41 6.87 1.69
N ILE A 22 1.12 5.90 1.15
CA ILE A 22 1.64 4.77 1.89
C ILE A 22 3.17 4.82 1.79
N GLN A 23 3.83 4.96 2.94
CA GLN A 23 5.28 4.94 3.01
C GLN A 23 5.76 3.57 3.44
N TYR A 24 6.83 3.10 2.85
CA TYR A 24 7.44 1.83 3.18
C TYR A 24 8.96 1.93 3.05
N ALA A 25 9.65 1.01 3.68
CA ALA A 25 11.11 1.01 3.74
C ALA A 25 11.67 -0.34 3.31
N LEU A 26 12.70 -0.29 2.48
CA LEU A 26 13.41 -1.46 1.99
C LEU A 26 14.88 -1.34 2.38
N PRO A 27 15.40 -2.24 3.24
CA PRO A 27 16.82 -2.20 3.61
C PRO A 27 17.74 -2.73 2.50
N GLU A 28 17.18 -3.46 1.55
CA GLU A 28 17.91 -4.05 0.42
C GLU A 28 16.97 -4.12 -0.80
N GLU A 29 17.55 -4.35 -1.96
CA GLU A 29 16.76 -4.59 -3.17
C GLU A 29 15.84 -5.77 -2.96
N ALA A 30 14.59 -5.66 -3.41
CA ALA A 30 13.60 -6.72 -3.26
C ALA A 30 12.54 -6.64 -4.34
N MET A 31 11.92 -7.78 -4.62
CA MET A 31 10.68 -7.84 -5.38
C MET A 31 9.56 -7.39 -4.47
N VAL A 32 8.86 -6.31 -4.84
CA VAL A 32 7.84 -5.67 -3.99
C VAL A 32 6.48 -5.80 -4.66
N THR A 33 5.50 -6.24 -3.90
CA THR A 33 4.09 -6.21 -4.30
C THR A 33 3.30 -5.51 -3.21
N ILE A 34 2.58 -4.44 -3.58
CA ILE A 34 1.66 -3.75 -2.68
C ILE A 34 0.28 -3.78 -3.32
N SER A 35 -0.68 -4.35 -2.59
CA SER A 35 -2.04 -4.53 -3.08
C SER A 35 -3.06 -4.05 -2.07
N ILE A 36 -4.20 -3.61 -2.59
CA ILE A 36 -5.35 -3.16 -1.81
C ILE A 36 -6.44 -4.21 -1.91
N TYR A 37 -7.04 -4.54 -0.77
CA TYR A 37 -8.14 -5.51 -0.67
C TYR A 37 -9.33 -4.88 0.06
N ASP A 38 -10.54 -5.33 -0.27
CA ASP A 38 -11.71 -5.02 0.56
C ASP A 38 -11.78 -6.00 1.74
N LEU A 39 -12.77 -5.82 2.60
CA LEU A 39 -12.93 -6.67 3.78
C LEU A 39 -13.38 -8.09 3.44
N MET A 40 -13.84 -8.32 2.22
CA MET A 40 -14.17 -9.66 1.74
C MET A 40 -12.94 -10.42 1.22
N GLY A 41 -11.77 -9.76 1.22
CA GLY A 41 -10.54 -10.35 0.70
C GLY A 41 -10.39 -10.25 -0.80
N ARG A 42 -11.26 -9.50 -1.49
CA ARG A 42 -11.15 -9.30 -2.94
C ARG A 42 -10.10 -8.25 -3.23
N LYS A 43 -9.22 -8.54 -4.19
CA LYS A 43 -8.21 -7.57 -4.62
C LYS A 43 -8.88 -6.44 -5.37
N ILE A 44 -8.62 -5.22 -4.93
CA ILE A 44 -9.15 -3.99 -5.52
C ILE A 44 -8.13 -3.40 -6.48
N ARG A 45 -6.87 -3.32 -6.07
CA ARG A 45 -5.83 -2.67 -6.85
C ARG A 45 -4.46 -3.20 -6.50
N THR A 46 -3.60 -3.31 -7.50
CA THR A 46 -2.17 -3.51 -7.29
C THR A 46 -1.46 -2.18 -7.51
N LEU A 47 -0.83 -1.65 -6.46
CA LEU A 47 -0.14 -0.36 -6.53
C LEU A 47 1.31 -0.50 -6.98
N VAL A 48 1.98 -1.56 -6.54
CA VAL A 48 3.38 -1.82 -6.87
C VAL A 48 3.53 -3.30 -7.18
N ASN A 49 4.26 -3.61 -8.24
CA ASN A 49 4.58 -4.99 -8.59
C ASN A 49 5.87 -4.98 -9.41
N GLY A 50 6.99 -5.11 -8.74
CA GLY A 50 8.28 -5.10 -9.40
C GLY A 50 9.45 -5.01 -8.44
N VAL A 51 10.65 -5.14 -9.00
CA VAL A 51 11.90 -5.02 -8.23
C VAL A 51 12.16 -3.55 -7.92
N GLN A 52 12.45 -3.26 -6.67
CA GLN A 52 12.79 -1.91 -6.22
C GLN A 52 14.08 -1.94 -5.40
N ASN A 53 14.86 -0.89 -5.55
CA ASN A 53 16.13 -0.73 -4.82
C ASN A 53 15.86 -0.36 -3.37
N ALA A 54 16.86 -0.57 -2.52
CA ALA A 54 16.82 -0.13 -1.12
C ALA A 54 16.47 1.36 -1.01
N GLY A 55 15.74 1.73 0.01
CA GLY A 55 15.39 3.11 0.27
C GLY A 55 14.06 3.27 0.98
N TYR A 56 13.76 4.52 1.31
CA TYR A 56 12.43 4.93 1.77
C TYR A 56 11.60 5.29 0.55
N ARG A 57 10.38 4.76 0.48
CA ARG A 57 9.53 4.91 -0.69
C ARG A 57 8.13 5.29 -0.31
N THR A 58 7.44 5.94 -1.25
CA THR A 58 6.06 6.36 -1.09
C THR A 58 5.27 6.00 -2.32
N VAL A 59 4.07 5.48 -2.13
CA VAL A 59 3.11 5.25 -3.22
C VAL A 59 1.78 5.86 -2.82
N MET A 60 1.06 6.41 -3.81
CA MET A 60 -0.27 7.00 -3.60
C MET A 60 -1.35 6.04 -4.05
N TRP A 61 -2.49 6.09 -3.33
CA TRP A 61 -3.72 5.48 -3.79
C TRP A 61 -4.82 6.54 -3.86
N ASN A 62 -5.52 6.58 -4.98
CA ASN A 62 -6.55 7.57 -5.26
C ASN A 62 -7.96 6.97 -5.20
N ALA A 63 -8.15 5.90 -4.44
CA ALA A 63 -9.42 5.22 -4.25
C ALA A 63 -10.01 4.62 -5.55
N THR A 64 -9.15 4.19 -6.47
CA THR A 64 -9.60 3.53 -7.70
C THR A 64 -9.18 2.06 -7.71
N ASN A 65 -9.99 1.24 -8.38
CA ASN A 65 -9.64 -0.16 -8.62
C ASN A 65 -8.70 -0.28 -9.83
N ASP A 66 -8.32 -1.51 -10.19
CA ASP A 66 -7.42 -1.77 -11.31
C ASP A 66 -7.99 -1.32 -12.66
N MET A 67 -9.30 -1.11 -12.74
CA MET A 67 -9.95 -0.60 -13.96
C MET A 67 -10.06 0.92 -13.97
N GLY A 68 -9.53 1.59 -12.94
CA GLY A 68 -9.56 3.05 -12.85
C GLY A 68 -10.88 3.62 -12.33
N ARG A 69 -11.76 2.79 -11.78
CA ARG A 69 -13.05 3.25 -11.26
C ARG A 69 -12.94 3.52 -9.77
N LEU A 70 -13.63 4.57 -9.32
CA LEU A 70 -13.71 4.89 -7.90
C LEU A 70 -14.41 3.75 -7.15
N VAL A 71 -13.89 3.44 -5.95
CA VAL A 71 -14.47 2.44 -5.07
C VAL A 71 -15.29 3.10 -3.97
N SER A 72 -16.13 2.31 -3.30
CA SER A 72 -17.02 2.80 -2.25
C SER A 72 -16.23 3.22 -1.02
N ALA A 73 -16.76 4.19 -0.27
CA ALA A 73 -16.25 4.51 1.06
C ALA A 73 -16.32 3.26 1.96
N GLY A 74 -15.37 3.14 2.85
CA GLY A 74 -15.32 2.03 3.79
C GLY A 74 -13.90 1.67 4.18
N VAL A 75 -13.76 0.49 4.78
CA VAL A 75 -12.48 -0.01 5.27
C VAL A 75 -11.83 -0.89 4.20
N TYR A 76 -10.55 -0.65 3.97
CA TYR A 76 -9.72 -1.44 3.06
C TYR A 76 -8.48 -1.92 3.79
N ILE A 77 -7.89 -2.98 3.28
CA ILE A 77 -6.64 -3.53 3.80
C ILE A 77 -5.60 -3.39 2.70
N TYR A 78 -4.43 -2.87 3.04
CA TYR A 78 -3.31 -2.90 2.13
C TYR A 78 -2.21 -3.79 2.69
N SER A 79 -1.53 -4.44 1.77
CA SER A 79 -0.56 -5.48 2.09
C SER A 79 0.69 -5.25 1.29
N ILE A 80 1.85 -5.41 1.92
CA ILE A 80 3.14 -5.43 1.25
C ILE A 80 3.74 -6.84 1.35
N GLN A 81 4.33 -7.28 0.25
CA GLN A 81 5.26 -8.40 0.23
C GLN A 81 6.55 -7.92 -0.41
N ALA A 82 7.65 -8.01 0.35
CA ALA A 82 8.97 -7.59 -0.13
C ALA A 82 9.96 -8.66 0.33
N GLY A 83 10.40 -9.51 -0.61
CA GLY A 83 11.13 -10.71 -0.23
C GLY A 83 10.29 -11.58 0.70
N ASP A 84 10.82 -11.86 1.88
CA ASP A 84 10.12 -12.64 2.91
C ASP A 84 9.30 -11.77 3.86
N PHE A 85 9.41 -10.45 3.75
CA PHE A 85 8.67 -9.52 4.60
C PHE A 85 7.24 -9.40 4.11
N VAL A 86 6.27 -9.60 5.03
CA VAL A 86 4.83 -9.43 4.74
C VAL A 86 4.21 -8.66 5.88
N GLN A 87 3.44 -7.64 5.55
CA GLN A 87 2.68 -6.88 6.56
C GLN A 87 1.40 -6.34 5.94
N ASN A 88 0.34 -6.30 6.74
CA ASN A 88 -0.97 -5.76 6.38
C ASN A 88 -1.34 -4.62 7.32
N ARG A 89 -2.08 -3.65 6.78
CA ARG A 89 -2.65 -2.56 7.58
C ARG A 89 -4.04 -2.21 7.06
N LYS A 90 -4.85 -1.66 7.94
CA LYS A 90 -6.18 -1.14 7.58
C LYS A 90 -6.11 0.33 7.27
N MET A 91 -7.01 0.79 6.42
CA MET A 91 -7.21 2.20 6.14
C MET A 91 -8.69 2.47 5.92
N VAL A 92 -9.09 3.73 6.09
CA VAL A 92 -10.49 4.13 5.99
C VAL A 92 -10.64 5.19 4.90
N LEU A 93 -11.46 4.89 3.89
CA LEU A 93 -11.83 5.82 2.84
C LEU A 93 -13.16 6.46 3.22
N MET A 94 -13.17 7.78 3.30
CA MET A 94 -14.36 8.58 3.58
C MET A 94 -14.83 9.31 2.32
N LYS A 95 -16.07 9.66 2.32
CA LYS A 95 -16.61 10.54 1.28
C LYS A 95 -16.84 11.93 1.79
#